data_6b07cc0335ea907d615604cfab46722a
#
_entry.id   6b07cc0335ea907d615604cfab46722a
#
_cell.length_a   1.000
_cell.length_b   1.000
_cell.length_c   1.000
_cell.angle_alpha   90.00
_cell.angle_beta   90.00
_cell.angle_gamma   90.00
#
_symmetry.space_group_name_H-M   'P 1'
#
loop_
_entity.id
_entity.type
_entity.pdbx_description
1 polymer ?
#
loop_
_entity_poly.entity_id
_entity_poly.type
_entity_poly.pdbx_seq_one_letter_code
_entity_poly.pdbx_strand_id
1 'polypeptide(L)'
;MEEPLAPPQSVLDAFNIHHSLEPLSGGRGLCFFAGDVILRPVDEATEAEWLGDLLLKLSNLSNPEYRVSRPLLLETASLSPPHRFIENDWTASFFLPGKDGPKNKWSQLFDASRAFHRDLKELVPEPPAFIGSRTHRWAQADRITWEEQRLEDTPDVNHSVLERISGYLARLGRFKKPLSKDTLACQLIHADLTGNVLFDVEDQDLSPAIIDLSLYWRPVEFAEAVVVADGIICFGEGPELIHLFGTDGIRLQILVRALYWRILTFAIQSDLPWLEAHLPRMDFDRAVRLVSECFASTC
;
A
#
# COMPACT_ATOMS: atom_id res chain seq x y z
N MET A 1 16.02 -18.68 -8.13
CA MET A 1 15.94 -17.36 -7.48
C MET A 1 17.29 -17.15 -6.84
N GLU A 2 17.94 -16.05 -7.15
CA GLU A 2 19.13 -15.65 -6.41
C GLU A 2 18.72 -15.36 -4.97
N GLU A 3 19.55 -15.77 -4.01
CA GLU A 3 19.31 -15.43 -2.61
C GLU A 3 19.35 -13.90 -2.46
N PRO A 4 18.43 -13.29 -1.68
CA PRO A 4 18.46 -11.86 -1.46
C PRO A 4 19.80 -11.46 -0.85
N LEU A 5 20.38 -10.38 -1.38
CA LEU A 5 21.64 -9.86 -0.86
C LEU A 5 21.42 -9.41 0.59
N ALA A 6 22.10 -10.04 1.53
CA ALA A 6 22.02 -9.71 2.94
C ALA A 6 22.65 -8.34 3.23
N PRO A 7 22.18 -7.60 4.24
CA PRO A 7 22.82 -6.37 4.65
C PRO A 7 24.28 -6.61 5.06
N PRO A 8 25.23 -5.76 4.65
CA PRO A 8 26.63 -5.91 5.03
C PRO A 8 26.84 -5.66 6.54
N GLN A 9 27.94 -6.18 7.07
CA GLN A 9 28.26 -6.05 8.50
C GLN A 9 28.27 -4.60 8.99
N SER A 10 28.71 -3.66 8.15
CA SER A 10 28.70 -2.22 8.48
C SER A 10 27.30 -1.67 8.79
N VAL A 11 26.25 -2.20 8.15
CA VAL A 11 24.85 -1.85 8.46
C VAL A 11 24.46 -2.36 9.84
N LEU A 12 24.82 -3.61 10.18
CA LEU A 12 24.54 -4.19 11.49
C LEU A 12 25.24 -3.41 12.58
N ASP A 13 26.50 -3.06 12.36
CA ASP A 13 27.31 -2.27 13.31
C ASP A 13 26.72 -0.86 13.51
N ALA A 14 26.29 -0.20 12.41
CA ALA A 14 25.73 1.15 12.47
C ALA A 14 24.39 1.23 13.24
N PHE A 15 23.57 0.18 13.13
CA PHE A 15 22.31 0.05 13.89
C PHE A 15 22.47 -0.70 15.21
N ASN A 16 23.71 -1.04 15.61
CA ASN A 16 24.03 -1.78 16.85
C ASN A 16 23.28 -3.14 16.94
N ILE A 17 23.20 -3.86 15.82
CA ILE A 17 22.51 -5.14 15.72
C ILE A 17 23.52 -6.28 15.84
N HIS A 18 23.33 -7.14 16.85
CA HIS A 18 24.25 -8.24 17.18
C HIS A 18 23.61 -9.64 17.00
N HIS A 19 22.39 -9.70 16.51
CA HIS A 19 21.67 -10.94 16.27
C HIS A 19 21.95 -11.51 14.86
N SER A 20 21.77 -12.83 14.72
CA SER A 20 21.82 -13.49 13.41
C SER A 20 20.70 -12.99 12.49
N LEU A 21 21.01 -12.90 11.20
CA LEU A 21 20.04 -12.52 10.17
C LEU A 21 19.21 -13.74 9.74
N GLU A 22 17.90 -13.56 9.69
CA GLU A 22 16.95 -14.52 9.13
C GLU A 22 16.16 -13.85 8.00
N PRO A 23 16.17 -14.40 6.76
CA PRO A 23 15.41 -13.81 5.67
C PRO A 23 13.90 -13.96 5.93
N LEU A 24 13.14 -12.90 5.67
CA LEU A 24 11.68 -12.91 5.78
C LEU A 24 11.03 -13.30 4.46
N SER A 25 10.04 -14.18 4.52
CA SER A 25 9.28 -14.65 3.36
C SER A 25 8.24 -13.65 2.84
N GLY A 26 8.03 -12.50 3.51
CA GLY A 26 7.05 -11.48 3.14
C GLY A 26 7.58 -10.46 2.12
N GLY A 27 6.67 -9.70 1.52
CA GLY A 27 6.98 -8.66 0.56
C GLY A 27 7.69 -9.20 -0.68
N ARG A 28 8.79 -8.54 -1.09
CA ARG A 28 9.65 -9.00 -2.21
C ARG A 28 10.73 -10.02 -1.77
N GLY A 29 10.68 -10.51 -0.52
CA GLY A 29 11.69 -11.41 0.02
C GLY A 29 13.04 -10.73 0.27
N LEU A 30 13.08 -9.40 0.38
CA LEU A 30 14.31 -8.62 0.53
C LEU A 30 14.58 -8.17 1.98
N CYS A 31 13.66 -8.47 2.90
CA CYS A 31 13.78 -8.06 4.29
C CYS A 31 14.43 -9.15 5.14
N PHE A 32 15.13 -8.72 6.20
CA PHE A 32 15.75 -9.62 7.16
C PHE A 32 15.28 -9.30 8.58
N PHE A 33 15.08 -10.35 9.36
CA PHE A 33 14.81 -10.26 10.78
C PHE A 33 16.10 -10.50 11.57
N ALA A 34 16.31 -9.73 12.63
CA ALA A 34 17.47 -9.84 13.51
C ALA A 34 17.06 -9.55 14.96
N GLY A 35 16.66 -10.59 15.69
CA GLY A 35 16.22 -10.46 17.09
C GLY A 35 14.87 -9.78 17.24
N ASP A 36 14.86 -8.46 17.37
CA ASP A 36 13.65 -7.62 17.49
C ASP A 36 13.61 -6.52 16.43
N VAL A 37 14.46 -6.62 15.41
CA VAL A 37 14.62 -5.62 14.35
C VAL A 37 14.35 -6.22 12.99
N ILE A 38 13.74 -5.43 12.11
CA ILE A 38 13.62 -5.69 10.67
C ILE A 38 14.55 -4.77 9.92
N LEU A 39 15.37 -5.36 9.05
CA LEU A 39 16.22 -4.66 8.08
C LEU A 39 15.57 -4.72 6.71
N ARG A 40 15.55 -3.58 6.01
CA ARG A 40 14.93 -3.44 4.69
C ARG A 40 15.83 -2.62 3.76
N PRO A 41 16.04 -3.07 2.50
CA PRO A 41 16.75 -2.26 1.52
C PRO A 41 15.94 -1.03 1.12
N VAL A 42 16.65 0.03 0.76
CA VAL A 42 16.11 1.32 0.34
C VAL A 42 16.04 1.38 -1.18
N ASP A 43 14.87 1.69 -1.72
CA ASP A 43 14.71 1.92 -3.17
C ASP A 43 15.04 3.38 -3.53
N GLU A 44 14.69 4.35 -2.65
CA GLU A 44 14.90 5.78 -2.86
C GLU A 44 15.19 6.48 -1.51
N ALA A 45 16.37 7.06 -1.38
CA ALA A 45 16.88 7.57 -0.10
C ALA A 45 16.05 8.75 0.46
N THR A 46 15.64 9.69 -0.39
CA THR A 46 14.84 10.85 0.05
C THR A 46 13.51 10.43 0.62
N GLU A 47 12.85 9.45 -0.02
CA GLU A 47 11.59 8.90 0.47
C GLU A 47 11.79 8.13 1.77
N ALA A 48 12.85 7.31 1.87
CA ALA A 48 13.12 6.50 3.05
C ALA A 48 13.45 7.36 4.28
N GLU A 49 14.23 8.43 4.14
CA GLU A 49 14.50 9.41 5.22
C GLU A 49 13.20 10.10 5.68
N TRP A 50 12.41 10.58 4.72
CA TRP A 50 11.14 11.22 5.02
C TRP A 50 10.17 10.27 5.72
N LEU A 51 10.11 9.02 5.26
CA LEU A 51 9.27 7.97 5.86
C LEU A 51 9.74 7.62 7.28
N GLY A 52 11.06 7.59 7.52
CA GLY A 52 11.63 7.41 8.85
C GLY A 52 11.16 8.50 9.82
N ASP A 53 11.19 9.76 9.41
CA ASP A 53 10.68 10.88 10.21
C ASP A 53 9.18 10.78 10.50
N LEU A 54 8.39 10.37 9.50
CA LEU A 54 6.95 10.15 9.68
C LEU A 54 6.66 9.01 10.66
N LEU A 55 7.30 7.85 10.48
CA LEU A 55 7.11 6.69 11.35
C LEU A 55 7.56 6.98 12.79
N LEU A 56 8.62 7.76 12.98
CA LEU A 56 9.04 8.20 14.30
C LEU A 56 7.97 9.06 14.98
N LYS A 57 7.36 10.00 14.24
CA LYS A 57 6.25 10.82 14.75
C LYS A 57 5.03 9.96 15.09
N LEU A 58 4.60 9.08 14.18
CA LEU A 58 3.45 8.18 14.38
C LEU A 58 3.65 7.25 15.57
N SER A 59 4.83 6.63 15.71
CA SER A 59 5.12 5.73 16.82
C SER A 59 5.11 6.45 18.18
N ASN A 60 5.45 7.75 18.21
CA ASN A 60 5.42 8.55 19.41
C ASN A 60 4.01 9.01 19.82
N LEU A 61 3.00 8.98 18.93
CA LEU A 61 1.61 9.27 19.29
C LEU A 61 1.02 8.21 20.23
N SER A 62 1.56 6.98 20.21
CA SER A 62 1.07 5.86 21.02
C SER A 62 -0.45 5.66 20.88
N ASN A 63 -0.95 5.74 19.64
CA ASN A 63 -2.38 5.59 19.35
C ASN A 63 -2.85 4.18 19.73
N PRO A 64 -3.94 4.03 20.53
CA PRO A 64 -4.42 2.71 20.95
C PRO A 64 -5.13 1.92 19.84
N GLU A 65 -5.54 2.56 18.74
CA GLU A 65 -6.34 1.93 17.68
C GLU A 65 -5.47 1.23 16.61
N TYR A 66 -4.16 1.59 16.54
CA TYR A 66 -3.20 0.96 15.65
C TYR A 66 -1.77 1.05 16.18
N ARG A 67 -0.87 0.26 15.59
CA ARG A 67 0.58 0.31 15.84
C ARG A 67 1.32 0.54 14.51
N VAL A 68 2.46 1.21 14.58
CA VAL A 68 3.42 1.30 13.48
C VAL A 68 4.82 0.95 13.98
N SER A 69 5.66 0.43 13.09
CA SER A 69 7.04 0.12 13.45
C SER A 69 7.81 1.40 13.71
N ARG A 70 8.52 1.46 14.85
CA ARG A 70 9.40 2.57 15.16
C ARG A 70 10.72 2.36 14.43
N PRO A 71 11.21 3.34 13.63
CA PRO A 71 12.49 3.23 12.95
C PRO A 71 13.65 3.35 13.96
N LEU A 72 14.76 2.68 13.66
CA LEU A 72 16.01 2.86 14.36
C LEU A 72 16.74 4.09 13.80
N LEU A 73 17.34 4.85 14.71
CA LEU A 73 18.17 5.99 14.37
C LEU A 73 19.63 5.56 14.37
N LEU A 74 20.41 6.08 13.43
CA LEU A 74 21.85 5.94 13.46
C LEU A 74 22.44 6.77 14.63
N GLU A 75 23.32 6.15 15.41
CA GLU A 75 23.95 6.82 16.56
C GLU A 75 24.92 7.96 16.15
N THR A 76 25.50 7.84 14.95
CA THR A 76 26.44 8.84 14.41
C THR A 76 25.99 9.31 13.04
N ALA A 77 25.34 10.46 12.97
CA ALA A 77 25.08 11.17 11.72
C ALA A 77 26.40 11.76 11.16
N SER A 78 27.29 10.91 10.66
CA SER A 78 28.65 11.35 10.20
C SER A 78 28.73 11.59 8.69
N LEU A 79 27.63 11.44 7.95
CA LEU A 79 27.59 11.66 6.51
C LEU A 79 27.06 13.05 6.16
N SER A 80 27.47 13.58 5.04
CA SER A 80 26.99 14.86 4.52
C SER A 80 26.25 14.63 3.17
N PRO A 81 24.92 14.79 3.11
CA PRO A 81 23.99 15.14 4.19
C PRO A 81 23.85 13.99 5.21
N PRO A 82 23.59 14.30 6.48
CA PRO A 82 23.45 13.27 7.49
C PRO A 82 22.18 12.46 7.25
N HIS A 83 22.33 11.19 6.91
CA HIS A 83 21.25 10.23 6.95
C HIS A 83 20.98 9.83 8.41
N ARG A 84 19.71 9.84 8.80
CA ARG A 84 19.31 9.50 10.18
C ARG A 84 18.82 8.06 10.28
N PHE A 85 18.32 7.51 9.17
CA PHE A 85 17.65 6.21 9.12
C PHE A 85 18.26 5.26 8.09
N ILE A 86 19.23 5.70 7.28
CA ILE A 86 19.79 4.93 6.18
C ILE A 86 21.30 4.73 6.37
N GLU A 87 21.72 3.48 6.30
CA GLU A 87 23.13 3.09 6.20
C GLU A 87 23.33 2.13 5.02
N ASN A 88 24.23 2.45 4.09
CA ASN A 88 24.54 1.63 2.91
C ASN A 88 23.27 1.08 2.20
N ASP A 89 22.29 1.96 1.91
CA ASP A 89 21.01 1.63 1.29
C ASP A 89 20.13 0.66 2.11
N TRP A 90 20.27 0.63 3.44
CA TRP A 90 19.43 -0.12 4.36
C TRP A 90 18.82 0.76 5.43
N THR A 91 17.58 0.44 5.80
CA THR A 91 16.89 0.97 6.98
C THR A 91 16.65 -0.16 7.98
N ALA A 92 16.49 0.22 9.25
CA ALA A 92 16.14 -0.69 10.33
C ALA A 92 14.95 -0.16 11.13
N SER A 93 14.08 -1.05 11.59
CA SER A 93 12.93 -0.70 12.43
C SER A 93 12.60 -1.84 13.38
N PHE A 94 11.95 -1.54 14.51
CA PHE A 94 11.53 -2.56 15.45
C PHE A 94 10.49 -3.50 14.86
N PHE A 95 10.62 -4.78 15.14
CA PHE A 95 9.65 -5.81 14.74
C PHE A 95 8.31 -5.58 15.45
N LEU A 96 7.22 -5.80 14.70
CA LEU A 96 5.87 -5.77 15.24
C LEU A 96 5.28 -7.18 15.19
N PRO A 97 4.90 -7.76 16.34
CA PRO A 97 4.24 -9.05 16.37
C PRO A 97 2.84 -8.96 15.76
N GLY A 98 2.42 -10.06 15.13
CA GLY A 98 1.11 -10.20 14.50
C GLY A 98 1.19 -11.02 13.23
N LYS A 99 0.04 -11.34 12.66
CA LYS A 99 -0.08 -12.08 11.41
C LYS A 99 -0.91 -11.31 10.41
N ASP A 100 -0.49 -11.30 9.16
CA ASP A 100 -1.26 -10.79 8.04
C ASP A 100 -2.51 -11.64 7.77
N GLY A 101 -3.44 -11.09 7.02
CA GLY A 101 -4.64 -11.78 6.58
C GLY A 101 -5.93 -11.14 7.11
N PRO A 102 -6.59 -10.32 6.28
CA PRO A 102 -7.77 -9.55 6.68
C PRO A 102 -9.06 -10.39 6.72
N LYS A 103 -9.03 -11.65 6.30
CA LYS A 103 -10.23 -12.50 6.25
C LYS A 103 -10.89 -12.58 7.64
N ASN A 104 -12.18 -12.24 7.68
CA ASN A 104 -12.97 -12.09 8.92
C ASN A 104 -12.53 -10.95 9.85
N LYS A 105 -11.63 -10.06 9.41
CA LYS A 105 -11.12 -8.92 10.18
C LYS A 105 -11.25 -7.58 9.44
N TRP A 106 -12.08 -7.52 8.41
CA TRP A 106 -12.28 -6.35 7.56
C TRP A 106 -12.70 -5.10 8.35
N SER A 107 -13.60 -5.26 9.34
CA SER A 107 -14.00 -4.14 10.20
C SER A 107 -12.83 -3.61 11.02
N GLN A 108 -12.03 -4.50 11.64
CA GLN A 108 -10.84 -4.10 12.40
C GLN A 108 -9.81 -3.38 11.51
N LEU A 109 -9.66 -3.85 10.25
CA LEU A 109 -8.78 -3.21 9.29
C LEU A 109 -9.27 -1.79 8.97
N PHE A 110 -10.58 -1.60 8.73
CA PHE A 110 -11.15 -0.28 8.46
C PHE A 110 -11.03 0.66 9.65
N ASP A 111 -11.26 0.17 10.86
CA ASP A 111 -11.13 0.98 12.08
C ASP A 111 -9.69 1.45 12.28
N ALA A 112 -8.70 0.55 12.15
CA ALA A 112 -7.28 0.89 12.19
C ALA A 112 -6.88 1.86 11.06
N SER A 113 -7.39 1.63 9.84
CA SER A 113 -7.18 2.52 8.70
C SER A 113 -7.66 3.94 8.98
N ARG A 114 -8.88 4.08 9.50
CA ARG A 114 -9.48 5.40 9.82
C ARG A 114 -8.69 6.13 10.90
N ALA A 115 -8.27 5.43 11.95
CA ALA A 115 -7.46 6.00 13.00
C ALA A 115 -6.10 6.49 12.45
N PHE A 116 -5.43 5.64 11.70
CA PHE A 116 -4.15 5.96 11.07
C PHE A 116 -4.23 7.16 10.12
N HIS A 117 -5.26 7.22 9.28
CA HIS A 117 -5.42 8.32 8.32
C HIS A 117 -5.86 9.64 8.98
N ARG A 118 -6.51 9.62 10.16
CA ARG A 118 -6.72 10.83 10.96
C ARG A 118 -5.39 11.44 11.40
N ASP A 119 -4.49 10.62 11.92
CA ASP A 119 -3.18 11.09 12.38
C ASP A 119 -2.30 11.54 11.20
N LEU A 120 -2.34 10.82 10.06
CA LEU A 120 -1.64 11.24 8.84
C LEU A 120 -2.08 12.62 8.36
N LYS A 121 -3.36 12.91 8.38
CA LYS A 121 -3.92 14.21 7.96
C LYS A 121 -3.38 15.36 8.78
N GLU A 122 -3.20 15.15 10.08
CA GLU A 122 -2.66 16.18 10.99
C GLU A 122 -1.15 16.34 10.84
N LEU A 123 -0.43 15.21 10.68
CA LEU A 123 1.04 15.22 10.58
C LEU A 123 1.55 15.70 9.22
N VAL A 124 0.76 15.50 8.15
CA VAL A 124 1.18 15.78 6.77
C VAL A 124 0.08 16.57 6.05
N PRO A 125 0.04 17.92 6.27
CA PRO A 125 -0.99 18.77 5.68
C PRO A 125 -0.81 19.00 4.17
N GLU A 126 0.39 18.78 3.62
CA GLU A 126 0.74 19.03 2.22
C GLU A 126 1.38 17.79 1.58
N PRO A 127 1.20 17.57 0.25
CA PRO A 127 1.74 16.41 -0.42
C PRO A 127 3.28 16.41 -0.41
N PRO A 128 3.92 15.31 0.02
CA PRO A 128 5.38 15.16 -0.12
C PRO A 128 5.81 15.21 -1.59
N ALA A 129 6.90 15.92 -1.87
CA ALA A 129 7.36 16.17 -3.25
C ALA A 129 7.65 14.88 -4.04
N PHE A 130 8.15 13.84 -3.38
CA PHE A 130 8.49 12.56 -4.03
C PHE A 130 7.27 11.81 -4.59
N ILE A 131 6.06 12.03 -4.08
CA ILE A 131 4.85 11.36 -4.61
C ILE A 131 4.63 11.67 -6.10
N GLY A 132 4.83 12.93 -6.48
CA GLY A 132 4.65 13.37 -7.87
C GLY A 132 5.74 12.88 -8.83
N SER A 133 6.93 12.53 -8.34
CA SER A 133 8.07 12.10 -9.15
C SER A 133 8.18 10.59 -9.35
N ARG A 134 7.38 9.79 -8.67
CA ARG A 134 7.42 8.32 -8.77
C ARG A 134 7.06 7.84 -10.17
N THR A 135 7.86 6.88 -10.70
CA THR A 135 7.70 6.33 -12.05
C THR A 135 7.34 4.84 -12.10
N HIS A 136 7.29 4.18 -10.95
CA HIS A 136 6.92 2.78 -10.90
C HIS A 136 5.46 2.52 -11.34
N ARG A 137 5.17 1.30 -11.76
CA ARG A 137 3.88 0.88 -12.35
C ARG A 137 2.63 1.32 -11.54
N TRP A 138 2.71 1.21 -10.22
CA TRP A 138 1.60 1.57 -9.34
C TRP A 138 1.28 3.06 -9.37
N ALA A 139 2.31 3.93 -9.40
CA ALA A 139 2.15 5.37 -9.51
C ALA A 139 1.64 5.79 -10.90
N GLN A 140 2.08 5.12 -11.96
CA GLN A 140 1.58 5.36 -13.31
C GLN A 140 0.10 4.97 -13.43
N ALA A 141 -0.26 3.76 -12.96
CA ALA A 141 -1.66 3.32 -12.94
C ALA A 141 -2.56 4.23 -12.10
N ASP A 142 -2.06 4.77 -10.98
CA ASP A 142 -2.76 5.74 -10.14
C ASP A 142 -3.06 7.02 -10.94
N ARG A 143 -2.06 7.64 -11.55
CA ARG A 143 -2.25 8.85 -12.37
C ARG A 143 -3.23 8.65 -13.52
N ILE A 144 -3.18 7.49 -14.19
CA ILE A 144 -4.14 7.17 -15.26
C ILE A 144 -5.55 7.00 -14.69
N THR A 145 -5.68 6.34 -13.55
CA THR A 145 -6.96 6.13 -12.87
C THR A 145 -7.63 7.44 -12.50
N TRP A 146 -6.84 8.44 -12.08
CA TRP A 146 -7.29 9.77 -11.68
C TRP A 146 -7.24 10.81 -12.83
N GLU A 147 -7.00 10.37 -14.07
CA GLU A 147 -7.03 11.20 -15.28
C GLU A 147 -5.95 12.30 -15.31
N GLU A 148 -4.84 12.06 -14.58
CA GLU A 148 -3.66 12.93 -14.53
C GLU A 148 -2.59 12.53 -15.56
N GLN A 149 -2.69 11.34 -16.14
CA GLN A 149 -1.83 10.79 -17.18
C GLN A 149 -2.68 9.98 -18.16
N ARG A 150 -2.29 9.97 -19.43
CA ARG A 150 -2.94 9.13 -20.44
C ARG A 150 -2.23 7.77 -20.52
N LEU A 151 -2.99 6.72 -20.80
CA LEU A 151 -2.43 5.38 -20.97
C LEU A 151 -1.48 5.31 -22.18
N GLU A 152 -1.79 6.04 -23.27
CA GLU A 152 -0.99 6.12 -24.48
C GLU A 152 0.39 6.76 -24.26
N ASP A 153 0.52 7.61 -23.24
CA ASP A 153 1.77 8.28 -22.86
C ASP A 153 2.57 7.50 -21.81
N THR A 154 2.13 6.28 -21.49
CA THR A 154 2.75 5.43 -20.45
C THR A 154 3.77 4.49 -21.10
N PRO A 155 5.04 4.53 -20.66
CA PRO A 155 6.03 3.57 -21.14
C PRO A 155 5.72 2.14 -20.64
N ASP A 156 6.30 1.15 -21.30
CA ASP A 156 6.31 -0.25 -20.84
C ASP A 156 4.93 -0.91 -20.65
N VAL A 157 3.90 -0.44 -21.37
CA VAL A 157 2.59 -1.08 -21.37
C VAL A 157 2.65 -2.42 -22.08
N ASN A 158 2.26 -3.48 -21.39
CA ASN A 158 2.10 -4.81 -21.96
C ASN A 158 0.78 -4.89 -22.73
N HIS A 159 0.84 -4.69 -24.05
CA HIS A 159 -0.33 -4.66 -24.91
C HIS A 159 -1.12 -5.97 -24.93
N SER A 160 -0.47 -7.12 -24.79
CA SER A 160 -1.16 -8.41 -24.72
C SER A 160 -1.99 -8.55 -23.46
N VAL A 161 -1.46 -8.11 -22.33
CA VAL A 161 -2.22 -8.06 -21.06
C VAL A 161 -3.32 -7.02 -21.13
N LEU A 162 -3.02 -5.82 -21.68
CA LEU A 162 -4.01 -4.76 -21.83
C LEU A 162 -5.21 -5.23 -22.66
N GLU A 163 -4.99 -5.94 -23.76
CA GLU A 163 -6.07 -6.51 -24.58
C GLU A 163 -6.96 -7.44 -23.75
N ARG A 164 -6.36 -8.33 -22.94
CA ARG A 164 -7.11 -9.27 -22.08
C ARG A 164 -7.96 -8.59 -21.02
N ILE A 165 -7.49 -7.47 -20.45
CA ILE A 165 -8.20 -6.74 -19.38
C ILE A 165 -9.05 -5.57 -19.90
N SER A 166 -8.93 -5.19 -21.17
CA SER A 166 -9.59 -4.02 -21.76
C SER A 166 -11.11 -4.01 -21.58
N GLY A 167 -11.75 -5.18 -21.67
CA GLY A 167 -13.18 -5.33 -21.45
C GLY A 167 -13.61 -4.95 -20.03
N TYR A 168 -12.82 -5.27 -19.01
CA TYR A 168 -13.08 -4.89 -17.62
C TYR A 168 -12.90 -3.39 -17.42
N LEU A 169 -11.79 -2.83 -17.93
CA LEU A 169 -11.53 -1.40 -17.86
C LEU A 169 -12.61 -0.58 -18.57
N ALA A 170 -13.07 -1.01 -19.74
CA ALA A 170 -14.15 -0.37 -20.47
C ALA A 170 -15.48 -0.41 -19.71
N ARG A 171 -15.81 -1.53 -19.06
CA ARG A 171 -17.04 -1.65 -18.24
C ARG A 171 -16.95 -0.71 -17.02
N LEU A 172 -15.85 -0.68 -16.29
CA LEU A 172 -15.63 0.23 -15.17
C LEU A 172 -15.64 1.69 -15.62
N GLY A 173 -15.02 1.99 -16.77
CA GLY A 173 -14.97 3.33 -17.35
C GLY A 173 -16.37 3.94 -17.61
N ARG A 174 -17.39 3.12 -17.90
CA ARG A 174 -18.78 3.58 -18.07
C ARG A 174 -19.40 4.12 -16.78
N PHE A 175 -18.93 3.65 -15.63
CA PHE A 175 -19.42 4.09 -14.32
C PHE A 175 -18.62 5.27 -13.78
N LYS A 176 -17.38 5.50 -14.25
CA LYS A 176 -16.56 6.62 -13.82
C LYS A 176 -17.24 7.94 -14.21
N LYS A 177 -17.42 8.82 -13.23
CA LYS A 177 -17.85 10.21 -13.42
C LYS A 177 -16.76 11.15 -12.93
N PRO A 178 -16.60 12.34 -13.51
CA PRO A 178 -15.71 13.35 -12.98
C PRO A 178 -16.03 13.61 -11.50
N LEU A 179 -15.01 13.65 -10.67
CA LEU A 179 -15.11 14.02 -9.26
C LEU A 179 -14.53 15.45 -9.14
N SER A 180 -15.33 16.35 -8.58
CA SER A 180 -14.85 17.72 -8.34
C SER A 180 -13.79 17.69 -7.23
N LYS A 181 -12.69 18.43 -7.42
CA LYS A 181 -11.67 18.63 -6.38
C LYS A 181 -12.24 19.32 -5.13
N ASP A 182 -13.32 20.09 -5.29
CA ASP A 182 -14.01 20.75 -4.19
C ASP A 182 -14.87 19.78 -3.36
N THR A 183 -15.18 18.61 -3.92
CA THR A 183 -16.04 17.60 -3.27
C THR A 183 -15.21 16.56 -2.48
N LEU A 184 -13.93 16.41 -2.81
CA LEU A 184 -13.06 15.39 -2.23
C LEU A 184 -11.71 15.97 -1.82
N ALA A 185 -11.58 16.25 -0.53
CA ALA A 185 -10.28 16.63 0.02
C ALA A 185 -9.30 15.46 -0.06
N CYS A 186 -8.18 15.66 -0.74
CA CYS A 186 -7.08 14.72 -0.75
C CYS A 186 -6.21 14.90 0.50
N GLN A 187 -5.62 13.81 0.95
CA GLN A 187 -4.63 13.76 2.02
C GLN A 187 -3.62 12.66 1.73
N LEU A 188 -2.60 12.53 2.56
CA LEU A 188 -1.72 11.38 2.52
C LEU A 188 -2.49 10.13 2.95
N ILE A 189 -2.39 9.07 2.15
CA ILE A 189 -3.01 7.78 2.45
C ILE A 189 -2.03 6.63 2.24
N HIS A 190 -2.27 5.51 2.91
CA HIS A 190 -1.67 4.22 2.62
C HIS A 190 -2.64 3.41 1.75
N ALA A 191 -2.32 3.27 0.47
CA ALA A 191 -3.23 2.64 -0.50
C ALA A 191 -2.91 1.16 -0.76
N ASP A 192 -2.32 0.44 0.21
CA ASP A 192 -2.02 -0.99 0.09
C ASP A 192 -2.12 -1.69 1.45
N LEU A 193 -3.23 -1.49 2.15
CA LEU A 193 -3.43 -2.04 3.50
C LEU A 193 -3.66 -3.55 3.51
N THR A 194 -4.18 -4.11 2.41
CA THR A 194 -4.44 -5.54 2.31
C THR A 194 -3.12 -6.33 2.33
N GLY A 195 -2.91 -7.16 3.35
CA GLY A 195 -1.63 -7.86 3.57
C GLY A 195 -0.59 -7.05 4.35
N ASN A 196 -0.79 -5.74 4.52
CA ASN A 196 0.10 -4.84 5.25
C ASN A 196 -0.50 -4.36 6.59
N VAL A 197 -1.50 -5.08 7.09
CA VAL A 197 -2.01 -4.95 8.45
C VAL A 197 -1.85 -6.29 9.17
N LEU A 198 -1.10 -6.29 10.27
CA LEU A 198 -0.88 -7.45 11.11
C LEU A 198 -1.88 -7.43 12.26
N PHE A 199 -2.54 -8.56 12.47
CA PHE A 199 -3.53 -8.74 13.54
C PHE A 199 -2.96 -9.61 14.64
N ASP A 200 -3.43 -9.39 15.85
CA ASP A 200 -3.12 -10.23 17.00
C ASP A 200 -3.68 -11.65 16.78
N VAL A 201 -2.85 -12.65 17.06
CA VAL A 201 -3.19 -14.09 16.95
C VAL A 201 -2.90 -14.85 18.24
N GLU A 202 -2.28 -14.21 19.22
CA GLU A 202 -1.84 -14.82 20.47
C GLU A 202 -2.63 -14.31 21.70
N ASP A 203 -3.76 -13.66 21.46
CA ASP A 203 -4.62 -13.05 22.50
C ASP A 203 -3.85 -12.12 23.46
N GLN A 204 -2.86 -11.37 22.90
CA GLN A 204 -2.06 -10.39 23.64
C GLN A 204 -2.75 -9.03 23.76
N ASP A 205 -3.97 -8.90 23.27
CA ASP A 205 -4.75 -7.65 23.21
C ASP A 205 -4.02 -6.52 22.43
N LEU A 206 -3.35 -6.90 21.35
CA LEU A 206 -2.62 -5.96 20.51
C LEU A 206 -3.51 -5.37 19.43
N SER A 207 -3.52 -4.05 19.32
CA SER A 207 -4.15 -3.36 18.20
C SER A 207 -3.50 -3.73 16.86
N PRO A 208 -4.21 -3.61 15.71
CA PRO A 208 -3.65 -3.89 14.40
C PRO A 208 -2.37 -3.09 14.14
N ALA A 209 -1.35 -3.73 13.53
CA ALA A 209 -0.10 -3.08 13.18
C ALA A 209 -0.05 -2.80 11.68
N ILE A 210 0.18 -1.54 11.31
CA ILE A 210 0.28 -1.10 9.91
C ILE A 210 1.76 -1.05 9.53
N ILE A 211 2.10 -1.76 8.47
CA ILE A 211 3.47 -1.92 7.97
C ILE A 211 3.55 -1.59 6.48
N ASP A 212 4.76 -1.51 5.94
CA ASP A 212 5.06 -1.35 4.51
C ASP A 212 4.25 -0.25 3.79
N LEU A 213 4.40 0.99 4.28
CA LEU A 213 3.59 2.12 3.85
C LEU A 213 3.74 2.45 2.35
N SER A 214 2.69 2.18 1.58
CA SER A 214 2.56 2.59 0.17
C SER A 214 1.76 3.88 0.09
N LEU A 215 2.45 5.02 0.04
CA LEU A 215 1.86 6.34 0.23
C LEU A 215 1.39 6.98 -1.07
N TYR A 216 0.18 7.56 -1.04
CA TYR A 216 -0.43 8.32 -2.14
C TYR A 216 -1.11 9.59 -1.61
N TRP A 217 -1.36 10.57 -2.48
CA TRP A 217 -2.11 11.77 -2.15
C TRP A 217 -3.48 11.72 -2.82
N ARG A 218 -4.47 11.16 -2.10
CA ARG A 218 -5.82 10.88 -2.64
C ARG A 218 -6.90 11.10 -1.56
N PRO A 219 -8.19 11.10 -1.92
CA PRO A 219 -9.27 11.06 -0.93
C PRO A 219 -9.08 9.87 0.01
N VAL A 220 -9.35 10.07 1.30
CA VAL A 220 -9.10 9.02 2.32
C VAL A 220 -9.90 7.76 2.08
N GLU A 221 -11.09 7.87 1.50
CA GLU A 221 -11.93 6.73 1.13
C GLU A 221 -11.25 5.80 0.11
N PHE A 222 -10.26 6.30 -0.64
CA PHE A 222 -9.55 5.47 -1.62
C PHE A 222 -8.74 4.37 -0.95
N ALA A 223 -8.19 4.59 0.23
CA ALA A 223 -7.49 3.56 0.99
C ALA A 223 -8.41 2.36 1.32
N GLU A 224 -9.62 2.63 1.82
CA GLU A 224 -10.60 1.58 2.12
C GLU A 224 -11.15 0.95 0.83
N ALA A 225 -11.38 1.73 -0.22
CA ALA A 225 -11.85 1.23 -1.51
C ALA A 225 -10.86 0.25 -2.15
N VAL A 226 -9.56 0.46 -1.97
CA VAL A 226 -8.52 -0.48 -2.41
C VAL A 226 -8.62 -1.78 -1.62
N VAL A 227 -8.83 -1.72 -0.31
CA VAL A 227 -9.09 -2.92 0.51
C VAL A 227 -10.30 -3.69 0.01
N VAL A 228 -11.39 -3.01 -0.34
CA VAL A 228 -12.58 -3.66 -0.92
C VAL A 228 -12.26 -4.30 -2.26
N ALA A 229 -11.53 -3.59 -3.13
CA ALA A 229 -11.12 -4.13 -4.43
C ALA A 229 -10.30 -5.42 -4.27
N ASP A 230 -9.30 -5.41 -3.38
CA ASP A 230 -8.49 -6.59 -3.08
C ASP A 230 -9.32 -7.72 -2.44
N GLY A 231 -10.20 -7.39 -1.50
CA GLY A 231 -11.10 -8.35 -0.87
C GLY A 231 -11.95 -9.13 -1.90
N ILE A 232 -12.48 -8.43 -2.89
CA ILE A 232 -13.29 -9.05 -3.94
C ILE A 232 -12.40 -9.82 -4.92
N ILE A 233 -11.31 -9.21 -5.41
CA ILE A 233 -10.46 -9.78 -6.46
C ILE A 233 -9.65 -10.98 -5.96
N CYS A 234 -9.08 -10.88 -4.77
CA CYS A 234 -8.08 -11.84 -4.27
C CYS A 234 -8.63 -12.79 -3.20
N PHE A 235 -9.61 -12.36 -2.39
CA PHE A 235 -10.12 -13.12 -1.25
C PHE A 235 -11.52 -13.68 -1.48
N GLY A 236 -12.18 -13.33 -2.61
CA GLY A 236 -13.50 -13.84 -2.97
C GLY A 236 -14.64 -13.26 -2.12
N GLU A 237 -14.44 -12.10 -1.51
CA GLU A 237 -15.45 -11.42 -0.71
C GLU A 237 -16.67 -10.99 -1.54
N GLY A 238 -17.83 -10.88 -0.86
CA GLY A 238 -19.11 -10.57 -1.45
C GLY A 238 -19.53 -9.11 -1.36
N PRO A 239 -20.79 -8.82 -1.67
CA PRO A 239 -21.35 -7.48 -1.56
C PRO A 239 -21.34 -6.94 -0.14
N GLU A 240 -21.23 -7.79 0.88
CA GLU A 240 -21.17 -7.41 2.29
C GLU A 240 -19.98 -6.50 2.56
N LEU A 241 -18.82 -6.77 1.91
CA LEU A 241 -17.65 -5.92 2.05
C LEU A 241 -17.84 -4.55 1.40
N ILE A 242 -18.57 -4.50 0.26
CA ILE A 242 -18.96 -3.21 -0.36
C ILE A 242 -19.89 -2.44 0.56
N HIS A 243 -20.87 -3.11 1.21
CA HIS A 243 -21.79 -2.48 2.15
C HIS A 243 -21.08 -1.96 3.40
N LEU A 244 -20.08 -2.69 3.90
CA LEU A 244 -19.23 -2.26 5.02
C LEU A 244 -18.46 -0.97 4.69
N PHE A 245 -17.96 -0.85 3.47
CA PHE A 245 -17.32 0.36 2.94
C PHE A 245 -18.34 1.50 2.76
N GLY A 246 -19.53 1.19 2.20
CA GLY A 246 -20.60 2.11 1.89
C GLY A 246 -20.92 2.17 0.40
N THR A 247 -22.19 2.43 0.09
CA THR A 247 -22.73 2.42 -1.27
C THR A 247 -23.29 3.76 -1.73
N ASP A 248 -22.97 4.85 -1.03
CA ASP A 248 -23.31 6.18 -1.52
C ASP A 248 -22.56 6.52 -2.83
N GLY A 249 -23.09 7.51 -3.55
CA GLY A 249 -22.60 7.83 -4.90
C GLY A 249 -21.12 8.18 -4.97
N ILE A 250 -20.56 8.79 -3.91
CA ILE A 250 -19.13 9.13 -3.85
C ILE A 250 -18.29 7.88 -3.63
N ARG A 251 -18.65 7.05 -2.64
CA ARG A 251 -17.94 5.81 -2.34
C ARG A 251 -17.94 4.85 -3.52
N LEU A 252 -19.05 4.71 -4.23
CA LEU A 252 -19.09 3.90 -5.45
C LEU A 252 -18.16 4.45 -6.55
N GLN A 253 -18.06 5.77 -6.71
CA GLN A 253 -17.10 6.37 -7.65
C GLN A 253 -15.64 6.12 -7.25
N ILE A 254 -15.34 6.11 -5.96
CA ILE A 254 -14.01 5.79 -5.44
C ILE A 254 -13.70 4.30 -5.62
N LEU A 255 -14.66 3.41 -5.34
CA LEU A 255 -14.50 1.96 -5.52
C LEU A 255 -14.26 1.59 -6.99
N VAL A 256 -14.98 2.20 -7.93
CA VAL A 256 -14.72 2.01 -9.37
C VAL A 256 -13.27 2.38 -9.72
N ARG A 257 -12.74 3.46 -9.16
CA ARG A 257 -11.35 3.85 -9.37
C ARG A 257 -10.36 2.88 -8.74
N ALA A 258 -10.64 2.37 -7.56
CA ALA A 258 -9.78 1.37 -6.90
C ALA A 258 -9.70 0.08 -7.73
N LEU A 259 -10.83 -0.42 -8.23
CA LEU A 259 -10.87 -1.57 -9.14
C LEU A 259 -10.15 -1.29 -10.46
N TYR A 260 -10.39 -0.12 -11.05
CA TYR A 260 -9.71 0.28 -12.29
C TYR A 260 -8.19 0.32 -12.09
N TRP A 261 -7.72 0.89 -10.99
CA TRP A 261 -6.31 0.95 -10.63
C TRP A 261 -5.70 -0.45 -10.48
N ARG A 262 -6.32 -1.32 -9.66
CA ARG A 262 -5.82 -2.70 -9.44
C ARG A 262 -5.76 -3.51 -10.73
N ILE A 263 -6.76 -3.41 -11.59
CA ILE A 263 -6.78 -4.11 -12.88
C ILE A 263 -5.72 -3.54 -13.84
N LEU A 264 -5.61 -2.22 -13.93
CA LEU A 264 -4.69 -1.55 -14.84
C LEU A 264 -3.22 -1.85 -14.53
N THR A 265 -2.85 -2.01 -13.24
CA THR A 265 -1.46 -2.29 -12.84
C THR A 265 -0.91 -3.57 -13.47
N PHE A 266 -1.75 -4.52 -13.87
CA PHE A 266 -1.33 -5.73 -14.59
C PHE A 266 -0.85 -5.42 -16.00
N ALA A 267 -1.41 -4.42 -16.68
CA ALA A 267 -0.94 -3.99 -18.00
C ALA A 267 0.35 -3.16 -17.97
N ILE A 268 0.70 -2.58 -16.82
CA ILE A 268 1.94 -1.79 -16.64
C ILE A 268 2.98 -2.65 -15.88
N GLN A 269 3.09 -3.92 -16.23
CA GLN A 269 3.99 -4.88 -15.59
C GLN A 269 4.84 -5.56 -16.63
N SER A 270 6.17 -5.47 -16.48
CA SER A 270 7.13 -6.10 -17.37
C SER A 270 7.54 -7.52 -16.97
N ASP A 271 7.30 -7.92 -15.71
CA ASP A 271 7.61 -9.26 -15.21
C ASP A 271 6.58 -10.27 -15.71
N LEU A 272 6.88 -10.92 -16.85
CA LEU A 272 6.01 -11.92 -17.45
C LEU A 272 5.80 -13.15 -16.57
N PRO A 273 6.82 -13.76 -15.94
CA PRO A 273 6.62 -14.87 -15.00
C PRO A 273 5.67 -14.52 -13.85
N TRP A 274 5.80 -13.31 -13.30
CA TRP A 274 4.90 -12.85 -12.27
C TRP A 274 3.45 -12.70 -12.79
N LEU A 275 3.28 -12.13 -13.98
CA LEU A 275 1.97 -12.00 -14.62
C LEU A 275 1.28 -13.35 -14.86
N GLU A 276 2.02 -14.33 -15.40
CA GLU A 276 1.51 -15.68 -15.65
C GLU A 276 1.08 -16.40 -14.38
N ALA A 277 1.79 -16.16 -13.27
CA ALA A 277 1.47 -16.76 -11.98
C ALA A 277 0.28 -16.10 -11.29
N HIS A 278 0.07 -14.79 -11.45
CA HIS A 278 -0.89 -14.02 -10.66
C HIS A 278 -2.18 -13.69 -11.41
N LEU A 279 -2.10 -13.28 -12.68
CA LEU A 279 -3.27 -12.85 -13.45
C LEU A 279 -4.41 -13.88 -13.50
N PRO A 280 -4.17 -15.22 -13.64
CA PRO A 280 -5.23 -16.22 -13.63
C PRO A 280 -5.95 -16.39 -12.29
N ARG A 281 -5.36 -15.88 -11.20
CA ARG A 281 -5.94 -15.97 -9.85
C ARG A 281 -6.84 -14.79 -9.51
N MET A 282 -6.88 -13.77 -10.37
CA MET A 282 -7.63 -12.54 -10.15
C MET A 282 -9.04 -12.65 -10.70
N ASP A 283 -10.05 -12.53 -9.85
CA ASP A 283 -11.46 -12.59 -10.26
C ASP A 283 -11.99 -11.20 -10.64
N PHE A 284 -11.47 -10.65 -11.73
CA PHE A 284 -11.89 -9.34 -12.25
C PHE A 284 -13.35 -9.34 -12.73
N ASP A 285 -13.83 -10.47 -13.24
CA ASP A 285 -15.21 -10.56 -13.73
C ASP A 285 -16.20 -10.42 -12.58
N ARG A 286 -15.95 -11.12 -11.46
CA ARG A 286 -16.73 -10.97 -10.24
C ARG A 286 -16.71 -9.53 -9.72
N ALA A 287 -15.53 -8.91 -9.67
CA ALA A 287 -15.39 -7.56 -9.15
C ALA A 287 -16.21 -6.54 -9.97
N VAL A 288 -16.09 -6.59 -11.30
CA VAL A 288 -16.84 -5.71 -12.19
C VAL A 288 -18.34 -5.99 -12.13
N ARG A 289 -18.76 -7.26 -12.00
CA ARG A 289 -20.18 -7.63 -11.86
C ARG A 289 -20.77 -7.07 -10.57
N LEU A 290 -20.15 -7.31 -9.41
CA LEU A 290 -20.66 -6.84 -8.11
C LEU A 290 -20.82 -5.33 -8.07
N VAL A 291 -19.82 -4.57 -8.57
CA VAL A 291 -19.93 -3.10 -8.63
C VAL A 291 -21.02 -2.65 -9.59
N SER A 292 -21.18 -3.33 -10.73
CA SER A 292 -22.28 -3.03 -11.69
C SER A 292 -23.66 -3.22 -11.04
N GLU A 293 -23.84 -4.26 -10.23
CA GLU A 293 -25.07 -4.52 -9.46
C GLU A 293 -25.35 -3.42 -8.44
N CYS A 294 -24.30 -2.92 -7.74
CA CYS A 294 -24.47 -1.78 -6.82
C CYS A 294 -24.95 -0.52 -7.52
N PHE A 295 -24.42 -0.19 -8.71
CA PHE A 295 -24.88 0.96 -9.48
C PHE A 295 -26.33 0.79 -9.96
N ALA A 296 -26.73 -0.42 -10.37
CA ALA A 296 -28.10 -0.70 -10.80
C ALA A 296 -29.11 -0.58 -9.64
N SER A 297 -28.70 -0.86 -8.41
CA SER A 297 -29.57 -0.79 -7.23
C SER A 297 -29.69 0.64 -6.67
N THR A 298 -28.85 1.57 -7.10
CA THR A 298 -28.83 2.96 -6.62
C THR A 298 -29.57 3.92 -7.58
N CYS A 299 -29.97 3.44 -8.75
CA CYS A 299 -30.80 4.13 -9.74
C CYS A 299 -32.28 3.78 -9.57
#